data_510b208b2676ff17ed4feee17a150d82
#
_entry.id   510b208b2676ff17ed4feee17a150d82
#
_cell.length_a   1.000
_cell.length_b   1.000
_cell.length_c   1.000
_cell.angle_alpha   90.00
_cell.angle_beta   90.00
_cell.angle_gamma   90.00
#
_symmetry.space_group_name_H-M   'P 1'
#
loop_
_entity.id
_entity.type
_entity.pdbx_description
1 polymer ?
#
loop_
_entity_poly.entity_id
_entity_poly.type
_entity_poly.pdbx_seq_one_letter_code
_entity_poly.pdbx_strand_id
1 'polypeptide(L)' 'MVRYQGVKDFIEANHRNPSKYNPEEKLMTHFLKRGRKLMNANELLEPRLSLFKELIVLCKENKRKNQYE' A
#
# COMPACT_ATOMS: atom_id res chain seq x y z
N MET A 1 -4.53 -11.49 -8.93
CA MET A 1 -4.82 -11.25 -7.50
C MET A 1 -3.75 -10.35 -6.89
N VAL A 2 -4.15 -9.28 -6.23
CA VAL A 2 -3.21 -8.35 -5.61
C VAL A 2 -2.62 -8.96 -4.34
N ARG A 3 -1.30 -8.97 -4.26
CA ARG A 3 -0.58 -9.49 -3.10
C ARG A 3 0.31 -8.40 -2.53
N TYR A 4 0.65 -8.53 -1.25
CA TYR A 4 1.54 -7.61 -0.56
C TYR A 4 2.84 -7.38 -1.34
N GLN A 5 3.51 -8.46 -1.76
CA GLN A 5 4.79 -8.35 -2.47
C GLN A 5 4.64 -7.60 -3.79
N GLY A 6 3.53 -7.81 -4.50
CA GLY A 6 3.28 -7.10 -5.76
C GLY A 6 3.12 -5.60 -5.55
N VAL A 7 2.42 -5.19 -4.51
CA VAL A 7 2.25 -3.78 -4.18
C VAL A 7 3.58 -3.16 -3.78
N LYS A 8 4.34 -3.85 -2.95
CA LYS A 8 5.65 -3.38 -2.51
C LYS A 8 6.60 -3.20 -3.70
N ASP A 9 6.66 -4.20 -4.59
CA ASP A 9 7.49 -4.14 -5.78
C ASP A 9 7.09 -2.98 -6.69
N PHE A 10 5.79 -2.76 -6.84
CA PHE A 10 5.29 -1.63 -7.63
C PHE A 10 5.77 -0.30 -7.07
N ILE A 11 5.62 -0.10 -5.77
CA ILE A 11 6.03 1.15 -5.13
C ILE A 11 7.53 1.39 -5.26
N GLU A 12 8.33 0.35 -5.04
CA GLU A 12 9.78 0.45 -5.15
C GLU A 12 10.24 0.72 -6.58
N ALA A 13 9.60 0.08 -7.56
CA ALA A 13 9.96 0.25 -8.97
C ALA A 13 9.55 1.60 -9.53
N ASN A 14 8.41 2.12 -9.12
CA ASN A 14 7.84 3.35 -9.68
C ASN A 14 8.07 4.58 -8.81
N HIS A 15 8.53 4.40 -7.58
CA HIS A 15 8.74 5.48 -6.61
C HIS A 15 7.50 6.35 -6.41
N ARG A 16 6.31 5.73 -6.51
CA ARG A 16 5.04 6.41 -6.28
C ARG A 16 4.00 5.40 -5.79
N ASN A 17 2.96 5.93 -5.17
CA ASN A 17 1.86 5.11 -4.69
C ASN A 17 0.93 4.71 -5.85
N PRO A 18 0.23 3.56 -5.74
CA PRO A 18 -0.77 3.19 -6.73
C PRO A 18 -1.87 4.26 -6.84
N SER A 19 -2.36 4.46 -8.05
CA SER A 19 -3.40 5.45 -8.34
C SER A 19 -4.77 4.77 -8.50
N LYS A 20 -5.79 5.36 -7.92
CA LYS A 20 -7.16 4.89 -8.10
C LYS A 20 -7.71 5.17 -9.51
N TYR A 21 -7.04 6.03 -10.25
CA TYR A 21 -7.46 6.40 -11.61
C TYR A 21 -6.93 5.44 -12.67
N ASN A 22 -5.95 4.63 -12.35
CA ASN A 22 -5.40 3.64 -13.26
C ASN A 22 -6.05 2.29 -12.99
N PRO A 23 -6.74 1.67 -13.99
CA PRO A 23 -7.42 0.38 -13.78
C PRO A 23 -6.52 -0.72 -13.23
N GLU A 24 -5.26 -0.77 -13.65
CA GLU A 24 -4.32 -1.77 -13.19
C GLU A 24 -3.90 -1.54 -11.74
N GLU A 25 -3.84 -0.27 -11.31
CA GLU A 25 -3.43 0.11 -9.96
C GLU A 25 -4.61 0.19 -9.00
N LYS A 26 -5.82 0.23 -9.51
CA LYS A 26 -7.03 0.32 -8.70
C LYS A 26 -7.14 -0.82 -7.68
N LEU A 27 -6.79 -2.03 -8.09
CA LEU A 27 -6.83 -3.19 -7.21
C LEU A 27 -5.82 -3.05 -6.06
N MET A 28 -4.67 -2.47 -6.33
CA MET A 28 -3.66 -2.20 -5.29
C MET A 28 -4.16 -1.18 -4.30
N THR A 29 -4.84 -0.13 -4.79
CA THR A 29 -5.45 0.89 -3.93
C THR A 29 -6.51 0.26 -3.01
N HIS A 30 -7.36 -0.61 -3.56
CA HIS A 30 -8.35 -1.33 -2.76
C HIS A 30 -7.71 -2.24 -1.72
N PHE A 31 -6.63 -2.91 -2.09
CA PHE A 31 -5.87 -3.75 -1.18
C PHE A 31 -5.36 -2.94 0.03
N LEU A 32 -4.76 -1.79 -0.23
CA LEU A 32 -4.24 -0.92 0.81
C LEU A 32 -5.35 -0.40 1.73
N LYS A 33 -6.46 0.03 1.12
CA LYS A 33 -7.60 0.55 1.88
C LYS A 33 -8.19 -0.52 2.79
N ARG A 34 -8.39 -1.73 2.26
CA ARG A 34 -8.92 -2.85 3.03
C ARG A 34 -7.99 -3.24 4.17
N GLY A 35 -6.68 -3.30 3.88
CA GLY A 35 -5.69 -3.64 4.89
C GLY A 35 -5.65 -2.65 6.04
N ARG A 36 -5.74 -1.35 5.73
CA ARG A 36 -5.79 -0.31 6.75
C ARG A 36 -7.01 -0.48 7.65
N LYS A 37 -8.16 -0.79 7.05
CA LYS A 37 -9.39 -1.02 7.80
C LYS A 37 -9.25 -2.20 8.76
N LEU A 38 -8.69 -3.31 8.27
CA LEU A 38 -8.45 -4.49 9.09
C LEU A 38 -7.46 -4.21 10.22
N MET A 39 -6.41 -3.46 9.93
CA MET A 39 -5.40 -3.10 10.91
C MET A 39 -6.01 -2.23 12.03
N ASN A 40 -6.82 -1.24 11.67
CA ASN A 40 -7.47 -0.37 12.63
C ASN A 40 -8.48 -1.10 13.50
N ALA A 41 -9.08 -2.16 12.97
CA ALA A 41 -10.03 -3.00 13.70
C ALA A 41 -9.34 -4.11 14.50
N ASN A 42 -8.00 -4.17 14.48
CA ASN A 42 -7.20 -5.23 15.10
C ASN A 42 -7.53 -6.63 14.57
N GLU A 43 -7.98 -6.69 13.33
CA GLU A 43 -8.33 -7.96 12.66
C GLU A 43 -7.20 -8.50 11.79
N LEU A 44 -6.17 -7.70 11.55
CA LEU A 44 -5.01 -8.11 10.76
C LEU A 44 -3.97 -8.77 11.67
N LEU A 45 -3.74 -10.07 11.45
CA LEU A 45 -2.86 -10.88 12.28
C LEU A 45 -1.44 -10.97 11.71
N GLU A 46 -0.46 -11.23 12.61
CA GLU A 46 0.91 -11.50 12.19
C GLU A 46 0.99 -12.81 11.38
N PRO A 47 1.92 -12.92 10.41
CA PRO A 47 2.97 -11.95 10.06
C PRO A 47 2.49 -10.81 9.14
N ARG A 48 1.26 -10.88 8.65
CA ARG A 48 0.71 -9.90 7.71
C ARG A 48 0.68 -8.49 8.28
N LEU A 49 0.42 -8.37 9.58
CA LEU A 49 0.36 -7.08 10.25
C LEU A 49 1.69 -6.33 10.12
N SER A 50 2.80 -6.98 10.43
CA SER A 50 4.13 -6.37 10.32
C SER A 50 4.45 -5.99 8.89
N LEU A 51 4.19 -6.88 7.95
CA LEU A 51 4.42 -6.64 6.52
C LEU A 51 3.60 -5.45 6.02
N PHE A 52 2.35 -5.38 6.44
CA PHE A 52 1.46 -4.29 6.03
C PHE A 52 1.89 -2.95 6.61
N LYS A 53 2.39 -2.94 7.84
CA LYS A 53 2.91 -1.72 8.45
C LYS A 53 4.10 -1.17 7.66
N GLU A 54 5.00 -2.02 7.21
CA GLU A 54 6.11 -1.61 6.36
C GLU A 54 5.63 -1.00 5.05
N LEU A 55 4.60 -1.61 4.45
CA LEU A 55 4.02 -1.10 3.22
C LEU A 55 3.41 0.29 3.42
N ILE A 56 2.72 0.50 4.53
CA ILE A 56 2.14 1.79 4.87
C ILE A 56 3.21 2.87 5.03
N VAL A 57 4.34 2.52 5.66
CA VAL A 57 5.46 3.45 5.80
C VAL A 57 5.99 3.87 4.44
N LEU A 58 6.16 2.93 3.51
CA LEU A 58 6.59 3.23 2.15
C LEU A 58 5.61 4.18 1.45
N CYS A 59 4.31 3.94 1.61
CA CYS A 59 3.29 4.80 1.03
C CYS A 59 3.36 6.23 1.58
N LYS A 60 3.56 6.37 2.88
CA LYS A 60 3.68 7.68 3.51
C LYS A 60 4.92 8.43 3.04
N GLU A 61 6.04 7.75 2.90
CA GLU A 61 7.28 8.36 2.41
C GLU A 61 7.12 8.86 0.99
N ASN A 62 6.50 8.07 0.12
CA ASN A 62 6.25 8.48 -1.27
C ASN A 62 5.30 9.66 -1.34
N LYS A 63 4.29 9.69 -0.49
CA LYS A 63 3.34 10.80 -0.43
C LYS A 63 4.04 12.09 -0.02
N ARG A 64 4.98 12.01 0.92
CA ARG A 64 5.77 13.17 1.32
C ARG A 64 6.58 13.73 0.16
N LYS A 65 7.26 12.86 -0.58
CA LYS A 65 8.05 13.27 -1.73
C LYS A 65 7.20 13.98 -2.78
N ASN A 66 6.04 13.42 -3.06
CA ASN A 66 5.15 13.97 -4.08
C ASN A 66 4.50 15.29 -3.65
N GLN A 67 4.45 15.55 -2.37
CA GLN A 67 3.84 16.76 -1.84
C GLN A 67 4.60 18.03 -2.21
N TYR A 68 5.88 17.90 -2.54
CA TYR A 68 6.74 19.03 -2.87
C TYR A 68 7.03 19.18 -4.36
N GLU A 69 6.37 18.39 -5.17
CA GLU A 69 6.43 18.54 -6.63
C GLU A 69 5.29 19.45 -7.13
#